data_a8e148f65a5ea8cb6f4afa1a412a4311
#
_entry.id   a8e148f65a5ea8cb6f4afa1a412a4311
#
_cell.length_a   1.000
_cell.length_b   1.000
_cell.length_c   1.000
_cell.angle_alpha   90.00
_cell.angle_beta   90.00
_cell.angle_gamma   90.00
#
_symmetry.space_group_name_H-M   'P 1'
#
loop_
_entity.id
_entity.type
_entity.pdbx_description
1 polymer ?
#
loop_
_entity_poly.entity_id
_entity_poly.type
_entity_poly.pdbx_seq_one_letter_code
_entity_poly.pdbx_strand_id
1 'polypeptide(L)'
;MVQLPPQEPPGRGDFRARPLTSAGMTPEELDDLAHLRRARDLMDREYAEPLDVPAMARAALMSPAHFSRKFRAAYGETPYAYLMTRRIERAKFHLRQGMSVTDTCFAVGCTSLGSFSSRFTEIVGETPSQYRARDHSDLDSIPPCVTKVGTRPRRSPASV
;
A
#
# COMPACT_ATOMS: atom_id res chain seq x y z
N MET A 1 54.49 14.89 -42.14
CA MET A 1 54.31 14.34 -40.74
C MET A 1 53.51 15.39 -40.01
N VAL A 2 52.19 15.13 -39.84
CA VAL A 2 51.29 16.01 -39.10
C VAL A 2 51.13 15.41 -37.72
N GLN A 3 51.58 16.13 -36.70
CA GLN A 3 51.56 15.74 -35.31
C GLN A 3 50.20 16.09 -34.73
N LEU A 4 49.37 15.07 -34.32
CA LEU A 4 48.14 15.26 -33.58
C LEU A 4 48.45 15.80 -32.18
N PRO A 5 47.64 16.75 -31.64
CA PRO A 5 47.78 17.18 -30.26
C PRO A 5 47.28 16.09 -29.30
N PRO A 6 47.82 16.01 -28.06
CA PRO A 6 47.40 15.05 -27.05
C PRO A 6 45.94 15.33 -26.64
N GLN A 7 45.12 14.28 -26.63
CA GLN A 7 43.75 14.32 -26.09
C GLN A 7 43.81 14.32 -24.58
N GLU A 8 43.26 15.35 -23.97
CA GLU A 8 43.01 15.37 -22.52
C GLU A 8 42.01 14.27 -22.11
N PRO A 9 42.23 13.58 -21.00
CA PRO A 9 41.29 12.61 -20.52
C PRO A 9 40.00 13.31 -20.03
N PRO A 10 38.79 12.70 -20.22
CA PRO A 10 37.54 13.28 -19.77
C PRO A 10 37.60 13.53 -18.26
N GLY A 11 37.18 14.74 -17.86
CA GLY A 11 37.16 15.21 -16.51
C GLY A 11 36.50 14.20 -15.59
N ARG A 12 37.14 13.93 -14.45
CA ARG A 12 36.57 13.17 -13.33
C ARG A 12 35.31 13.88 -12.91
N GLY A 13 34.16 13.34 -13.32
CA GLY A 13 32.88 13.70 -12.75
C GLY A 13 32.98 13.55 -11.25
N ASP A 14 32.66 14.61 -10.55
CA ASP A 14 32.62 14.69 -9.10
C ASP A 14 31.53 13.72 -8.58
N PHE A 15 31.91 12.45 -8.43
CA PHE A 15 31.11 11.46 -7.74
C PHE A 15 31.14 11.85 -6.26
N ARG A 16 30.31 12.83 -5.88
CA ARG A 16 30.00 13.03 -4.47
C ARG A 16 29.39 11.73 -3.99
N ALA A 17 30.18 10.95 -3.27
CA ALA A 17 29.72 9.74 -2.61
C ALA A 17 28.51 10.12 -1.75
N ARG A 18 27.31 9.62 -2.12
CA ARG A 18 26.10 9.79 -1.32
C ARG A 18 26.37 9.13 0.03
N PRO A 19 26.18 9.85 1.15
CA PRO A 19 26.37 9.24 2.47
C PRO A 19 25.35 8.11 2.64
N LEU A 20 25.83 6.89 2.74
CA LEU A 20 25.03 5.71 3.03
C LEU A 20 24.90 5.59 4.56
N THR A 21 23.69 5.38 5.04
CA THR A 21 23.46 4.92 6.42
C THR A 21 23.83 3.44 6.54
N SER A 22 23.91 2.93 7.75
CA SER A 22 24.30 1.54 8.02
C SER A 22 23.45 0.47 7.32
N ALA A 23 22.29 0.84 6.76
CA ALA A 23 21.40 -0.02 5.97
C ALA A 23 21.54 0.19 4.45
N GLY A 24 22.52 0.96 3.98
CA GLY A 24 22.69 1.26 2.56
C GLY A 24 21.74 2.33 2.00
N MET A 25 20.90 2.97 2.83
CA MET A 25 19.97 4.03 2.46
C MET A 25 20.55 5.40 2.76
N THR A 26 20.20 6.38 1.91
CA THR A 26 20.55 7.78 2.17
C THR A 26 19.65 8.39 3.26
N PRO A 27 20.11 9.47 3.96
CA PRO A 27 19.26 10.19 4.90
C PRO A 27 17.95 10.68 4.30
N GLU A 28 17.97 11.14 3.04
CA GLU A 28 16.77 11.57 2.30
C GLU A 28 15.79 10.41 2.06
N GLU A 29 16.28 9.22 1.70
CA GLU A 29 15.45 8.03 1.54
C GLU A 29 14.83 7.57 2.86
N LEU A 30 15.54 7.73 3.97
CA LEU A 30 15.00 7.44 5.31
C LEU A 30 13.91 8.44 5.71
N ASP A 31 14.07 9.72 5.40
CA ASP A 31 13.08 10.76 5.67
C ASP A 31 11.81 10.55 4.83
N ASP A 32 11.98 10.25 3.54
CA ASP A 32 10.87 9.86 2.66
C ASP A 32 10.08 8.66 3.24
N LEU A 33 10.77 7.62 3.72
CA LEU A 33 10.10 6.48 4.33
C LEU A 33 9.35 6.84 5.62
N ALA A 34 9.88 7.74 6.43
CA ALA A 34 9.19 8.23 7.62
C ALA A 34 7.89 8.96 7.25
N HIS A 35 7.93 9.79 6.22
CA HIS A 35 6.78 10.50 5.68
C HIS A 35 5.74 9.52 5.08
N LEU A 36 6.17 8.53 4.30
CA LEU A 36 5.29 7.50 3.75
C LEU A 36 4.62 6.65 4.84
N ARG A 37 5.33 6.36 5.94
CA ARG A 37 4.75 5.67 7.11
C ARG A 37 3.62 6.46 7.73
N ARG A 38 3.74 7.80 7.87
CA ARG A 38 2.64 8.65 8.39
C ARG A 38 1.37 8.51 7.56
N ALA A 39 1.50 8.53 6.21
CA ALA A 39 0.35 8.34 5.33
C ALA A 39 -0.23 6.93 5.47
N ARG A 40 0.60 5.90 5.58
CA ARG A 40 0.14 4.53 5.81
C ARG A 40 -0.59 4.38 7.15
N ASP A 41 -0.06 4.96 8.21
CA ASP A 41 -0.67 4.93 9.53
C ASP A 41 -2.02 5.68 9.56
N LEU A 42 -2.15 6.77 8.78
CA LEU A 42 -3.42 7.45 8.54
C LEU A 42 -4.42 6.51 7.86
N MET A 43 -4.05 5.87 6.78
CA MET A 43 -4.91 4.90 6.08
C MET A 43 -5.32 3.72 6.97
N ASP A 44 -4.42 3.25 7.81
CA ASP A 44 -4.68 2.14 8.75
C ASP A 44 -5.66 2.52 9.85
N ARG A 45 -5.61 3.77 10.34
CA ARG A 45 -6.51 4.29 11.38
C ARG A 45 -7.85 4.74 10.82
N GLU A 46 -7.81 5.48 9.75
CA GLU A 46 -8.95 6.22 9.19
C GLU A 46 -9.46 5.58 7.89
N TYR A 47 -9.34 4.25 7.76
CA TYR A 47 -9.70 3.52 6.53
C TYR A 47 -11.15 3.74 6.10
N ALA A 48 -12.08 4.00 7.05
CA ALA A 48 -13.50 4.21 6.79
C ALA A 48 -13.82 5.66 6.33
N GLU A 49 -12.90 6.58 6.52
CA GLU A 49 -13.07 7.97 6.11
C GLU A 49 -12.87 8.15 4.59
N PRO A 50 -13.41 9.23 3.99
CA PRO A 50 -13.27 9.51 2.56
C PRO A 50 -11.85 9.99 2.21
N LEU A 51 -10.86 9.12 2.36
CA LEU A 51 -9.47 9.40 2.05
C LEU A 51 -9.23 9.37 0.55
N ASP A 52 -8.79 10.49 0.00
CA ASP A 52 -8.28 10.61 -1.37
C ASP A 52 -6.75 10.71 -1.41
N VAL A 53 -6.16 10.60 -2.61
CA VAL A 53 -4.71 10.69 -2.79
C VAL A 53 -4.15 12.02 -2.30
N PRO A 54 -4.79 13.20 -2.56
CA PRO A 54 -4.36 14.47 -1.99
C PRO A 54 -4.32 14.49 -0.45
N ALA A 55 -5.30 13.91 0.23
CA ALA A 55 -5.32 13.84 1.70
C ALA A 55 -4.16 12.99 2.24
N MET A 56 -3.93 11.82 1.63
CA MET A 56 -2.83 10.93 1.99
C MET A 56 -1.46 11.58 1.73
N ALA A 57 -1.32 12.29 0.61
CA ALA A 57 -0.09 13.00 0.24
C ALA A 57 0.22 14.15 1.23
N ARG A 58 -0.80 14.88 1.68
CA ARG A 58 -0.62 15.91 2.74
C ARG A 58 -0.08 15.31 4.04
N ALA A 59 -0.58 14.14 4.45
CA ALA A 59 -0.07 13.44 5.64
C ALA A 59 1.40 13.02 5.48
N ALA A 60 1.84 12.75 4.25
CA ALA A 60 3.23 12.46 3.91
C ALA A 60 4.06 13.74 3.63
N LEU A 61 3.50 14.94 3.74
CA LEU A 61 4.16 16.21 3.40
C LEU A 61 4.72 16.23 1.96
N MET A 62 4.02 15.59 1.03
CA MET A 62 4.42 15.44 -0.37
C MET A 62 3.33 15.95 -1.33
N SER A 63 3.71 16.28 -2.56
CA SER A 63 2.72 16.48 -3.63
C SER A 63 2.06 15.14 -4.00
N PRO A 64 0.80 15.13 -4.50
CA PRO A 64 0.11 13.88 -4.84
C PRO A 64 0.85 12.99 -5.82
N ALA A 65 1.47 13.57 -6.86
CA ALA A 65 2.22 12.82 -7.86
C ALA A 65 3.52 12.21 -7.28
N HIS A 66 4.25 12.98 -6.48
CA HIS A 66 5.47 12.51 -5.80
C HIS A 66 5.15 11.42 -4.80
N PHE A 67 4.13 11.63 -3.95
CA PHE A 67 3.64 10.65 -3.00
C PHE A 67 3.28 9.32 -3.67
N SER A 68 2.48 9.34 -4.74
CA SER A 68 2.05 8.12 -5.43
C SER A 68 3.23 7.30 -5.97
N ARG A 69 4.23 7.97 -6.56
CA ARG A 69 5.45 7.30 -7.05
C ARG A 69 6.28 6.70 -5.92
N LYS A 70 6.55 7.50 -4.88
CA LYS A 70 7.36 7.06 -3.73
C LYS A 70 6.67 5.94 -2.95
N PHE A 71 5.35 6.05 -2.74
CA PHE A 71 4.57 5.03 -2.06
C PHE A 71 4.61 3.70 -2.82
N ARG A 72 4.40 3.74 -4.15
CA ARG A 72 4.48 2.53 -4.98
C ARG A 72 5.88 1.91 -4.98
N ALA A 73 6.92 2.73 -5.03
CA ALA A 73 8.30 2.25 -4.95
C ALA A 73 8.61 1.58 -3.61
N ALA A 74 8.12 2.17 -2.50
CA ALA A 74 8.38 1.66 -1.15
C ALA A 74 7.55 0.43 -0.77
N TYR A 75 6.27 0.38 -1.20
CA TYR A 75 5.31 -0.66 -0.77
C TYR A 75 4.84 -1.60 -1.89
N GLY A 76 5.27 -1.39 -3.14
CA GLY A 76 4.92 -2.25 -4.28
C GLY A 76 3.51 -2.06 -4.82
N GLU A 77 2.70 -1.16 -4.25
CA GLU A 77 1.32 -0.90 -4.65
C GLU A 77 0.96 0.58 -4.56
N THR A 78 -0.09 0.98 -5.28
CA THR A 78 -0.55 2.37 -5.22
C THR A 78 -1.20 2.68 -3.87
N PRO A 79 -1.22 3.96 -3.42
CA PRO A 79 -1.91 4.35 -2.19
C PRO A 79 -3.37 3.91 -2.14
N TYR A 80 -4.09 4.07 -3.25
CA TYR A 80 -5.48 3.64 -3.35
C TYR A 80 -5.64 2.12 -3.22
N ALA A 81 -4.77 1.34 -3.87
CA ALA A 81 -4.81 -0.13 -3.76
C ALA A 81 -4.53 -0.58 -2.32
N TYR A 82 -3.60 0.06 -1.62
CA TYR A 82 -3.34 -0.19 -0.21
C TYR A 82 -4.58 0.09 0.65
N LEU A 83 -5.20 1.27 0.50
CA LEU A 83 -6.41 1.64 1.24
C LEU A 83 -7.55 0.64 1.00
N MET A 84 -7.77 0.24 -0.26
CA MET A 84 -8.81 -0.75 -0.59
C MET A 84 -8.51 -2.12 0.02
N THR A 85 -7.26 -2.59 0.00
CA THR A 85 -6.87 -3.82 0.68
C THR A 85 -7.18 -3.73 2.17
N ARG A 86 -6.88 -2.59 2.80
CA ARG A 86 -7.17 -2.36 4.22
C ARG A 86 -8.66 -2.39 4.53
N ARG A 87 -9.48 -1.75 3.69
CA ARG A 87 -10.95 -1.79 3.80
C ARG A 87 -11.49 -3.21 3.68
N ILE A 88 -10.98 -4.00 2.73
CA ILE A 88 -11.39 -5.41 2.55
C ILE A 88 -10.97 -6.28 3.76
N GLU A 89 -9.79 -6.08 4.33
CA GLU A 89 -9.39 -6.76 5.56
C GLU A 89 -10.37 -6.49 6.72
N ARG A 90 -10.82 -5.24 6.86
CA ARG A 90 -11.83 -4.86 7.86
C ARG A 90 -13.21 -5.41 7.53
N ALA A 91 -13.59 -5.41 6.25
CA ALA A 91 -14.84 -5.99 5.78
C ALA A 91 -14.94 -7.49 6.14
N LYS A 92 -13.85 -8.24 5.98
CA LYS A 92 -13.80 -9.67 6.40
C LYS A 92 -14.15 -9.84 7.87
N PHE A 93 -13.66 -8.96 8.74
CA PHE A 93 -14.01 -8.99 10.16
C PHE A 93 -15.52 -8.76 10.38
N HIS A 94 -16.10 -7.71 9.79
CA HIS A 94 -17.52 -7.39 9.94
C HIS A 94 -18.43 -8.51 9.39
N LEU A 95 -18.08 -9.09 8.24
CA LEU A 95 -18.84 -10.20 7.64
C LEU A 95 -18.83 -11.45 8.54
N ARG A 96 -17.69 -11.78 9.18
CA ARG A 96 -17.61 -12.88 10.15
C ARG A 96 -18.48 -12.64 11.39
N GLN A 97 -18.63 -11.38 11.80
CA GLN A 97 -19.54 -11.00 12.90
C GLN A 97 -21.02 -11.00 12.47
N GLY A 98 -21.34 -11.43 11.25
CA GLY A 98 -22.71 -11.55 10.76
C GLY A 98 -23.30 -10.29 10.17
N MET A 99 -22.54 -9.19 10.08
CA MET A 99 -23.00 -7.94 9.46
C MET A 99 -23.40 -8.17 7.99
N SER A 100 -24.44 -7.46 7.52
CA SER A 100 -24.87 -7.57 6.13
C SER A 100 -23.79 -7.07 5.16
N VAL A 101 -23.81 -7.54 3.90
CA VAL A 101 -22.82 -7.09 2.88
C VAL A 101 -22.95 -5.58 2.62
N THR A 102 -24.19 -5.07 2.59
CA THR A 102 -24.47 -3.64 2.39
C THR A 102 -23.95 -2.80 3.54
N ASP A 103 -24.27 -3.18 4.79
CA ASP A 103 -23.78 -2.45 5.96
C ASP A 103 -22.27 -2.51 6.08
N THR A 104 -21.67 -3.65 5.78
CA THR A 104 -20.22 -3.83 5.76
C THR A 104 -19.56 -2.89 4.73
N CYS A 105 -20.12 -2.79 3.50
CA CYS A 105 -19.63 -1.89 2.47
C CYS A 105 -19.52 -0.45 2.98
N PHE A 106 -20.59 0.06 3.59
CA PHE A 106 -20.60 1.44 4.11
C PHE A 106 -19.73 1.58 5.38
N ALA A 107 -19.73 0.60 6.27
CA ALA A 107 -18.93 0.63 7.50
C ALA A 107 -17.42 0.70 7.23
N VAL A 108 -16.96 0.19 6.09
CA VAL A 108 -15.53 0.29 5.70
C VAL A 108 -15.21 1.48 4.78
N GLY A 109 -16.17 2.40 4.60
CA GLY A 109 -15.98 3.64 3.83
C GLY A 109 -16.08 3.46 2.31
N CYS A 110 -16.68 2.39 1.83
CA CYS A 110 -17.00 2.22 0.42
C CYS A 110 -18.38 2.82 0.12
N THR A 111 -18.50 3.54 -1.01
CA THR A 111 -19.73 4.24 -1.39
C THR A 111 -20.54 3.49 -2.46
N SER A 112 -19.97 2.46 -3.07
CA SER A 112 -20.58 1.65 -4.12
C SER A 112 -20.49 0.17 -3.79
N LEU A 113 -21.66 -0.47 -3.60
CA LEU A 113 -21.75 -1.90 -3.30
C LEU A 113 -21.19 -2.77 -4.44
N GLY A 114 -21.41 -2.38 -5.69
CA GLY A 114 -20.88 -3.08 -6.86
C GLY A 114 -19.35 -3.05 -6.91
N SER A 115 -18.77 -1.87 -6.76
CA SER A 115 -17.31 -1.70 -6.70
C SER A 115 -16.69 -2.43 -5.52
N PHE A 116 -17.33 -2.36 -4.34
CA PHE A 116 -16.92 -3.09 -3.16
C PHE A 116 -16.90 -4.60 -3.40
N SER A 117 -18.01 -5.16 -3.93
CA SER A 117 -18.13 -6.61 -4.17
C SER A 117 -17.11 -7.10 -5.20
N SER A 118 -16.88 -6.34 -6.28
CA SER A 118 -15.85 -6.67 -7.27
C SER A 118 -14.43 -6.67 -6.68
N ARG A 119 -14.08 -5.64 -5.90
CA ARG A 119 -12.77 -5.56 -5.25
C ARG A 119 -12.60 -6.62 -4.16
N PHE A 120 -13.66 -6.90 -3.40
CA PHE A 120 -13.63 -7.98 -2.42
C PHE A 120 -13.33 -9.32 -3.10
N THR A 121 -14.05 -9.63 -4.19
CA THR A 121 -13.86 -10.89 -4.93
C THR A 121 -12.46 -10.97 -5.54
N GLU A 122 -11.95 -9.87 -6.11
CA GLU A 122 -10.59 -9.81 -6.65
C GLU A 122 -9.51 -10.10 -5.60
N ILE A 123 -9.69 -9.56 -4.39
CA ILE A 123 -8.69 -9.67 -3.31
C ILE A 123 -8.83 -10.98 -2.54
N VAL A 124 -10.04 -11.46 -2.29
CA VAL A 124 -10.33 -12.60 -1.40
C VAL A 124 -10.51 -13.91 -2.19
N GLY A 125 -10.95 -13.82 -3.45
CA GLY A 125 -11.20 -14.97 -4.32
C GLY A 125 -12.63 -15.51 -4.25
N GLU A 126 -13.50 -14.96 -3.41
CA GLU A 126 -14.90 -15.30 -3.28
C GLU A 126 -15.75 -14.04 -3.02
N THR A 127 -17.05 -14.10 -3.29
CA THR A 127 -17.93 -12.93 -3.07
C THR A 127 -18.12 -12.64 -1.58
N PRO A 128 -18.46 -11.37 -1.21
CA PRO A 128 -18.74 -11.03 0.18
C PRO A 128 -19.84 -11.89 0.81
N SER A 129 -20.87 -12.26 0.04
CA SER A 129 -21.98 -13.11 0.50
C SER A 129 -21.53 -14.55 0.76
N GLN A 130 -20.72 -15.12 -0.12
CA GLN A 130 -20.12 -16.44 0.06
C GLN A 130 -19.19 -16.45 1.27
N TYR A 131 -18.33 -15.45 1.39
CA TYR A 131 -17.43 -15.30 2.54
C TYR A 131 -18.22 -15.23 3.86
N ARG A 132 -19.30 -14.43 3.91
CA ARG A 132 -20.17 -14.31 5.10
C ARG A 132 -20.84 -15.62 5.49
N ALA A 133 -21.28 -16.41 4.48
CA ALA A 133 -22.02 -17.66 4.71
C ALA A 133 -21.13 -18.84 5.14
N ARG A 134 -19.81 -18.72 4.94
CA ARG A 134 -18.86 -19.78 5.30
C ARG A 134 -18.66 -19.87 6.80
N ASP A 135 -18.40 -21.07 7.31
CA ASP A 135 -17.97 -21.27 8.70
C ASP A 135 -16.55 -20.68 8.91
N HIS A 136 -16.40 -19.88 9.93
CA HIS A 136 -15.17 -19.22 10.33
C HIS A 136 -14.65 -19.63 11.71
N SER A 137 -15.20 -20.67 12.30
CA SER A 137 -14.87 -21.13 13.66
C SER A 137 -13.37 -21.35 13.87
N ASP A 138 -12.65 -21.81 12.85
CA ASP A 138 -11.20 -22.00 12.90
C ASP A 138 -10.42 -20.68 13.04
N LEU A 139 -10.99 -19.56 12.58
CA LEU A 139 -10.35 -18.24 12.63
C LEU A 139 -10.64 -17.49 13.92
N ASP A 140 -11.75 -17.78 14.59
CA ASP A 140 -12.15 -17.12 15.85
C ASP A 140 -11.22 -17.49 17.01
N SER A 141 -10.51 -18.61 16.91
CA SER A 141 -9.50 -19.05 17.88
C SER A 141 -8.12 -18.40 17.67
N ILE A 142 -7.91 -17.66 16.57
CA ILE A 142 -6.64 -17.04 16.23
C ILE A 142 -6.66 -15.55 16.60
N PRO A 143 -5.66 -15.05 17.36
CA PRO A 143 -5.59 -13.63 17.68
C PRO A 143 -5.62 -12.74 16.43
N PRO A 144 -6.29 -11.56 16.46
CA PRO A 144 -6.48 -10.69 15.30
C PRO A 144 -5.17 -10.25 14.61
N CYS A 145 -4.08 -10.14 15.38
CA CYS A 145 -2.76 -9.78 14.86
C CYS A 145 -2.17 -10.88 13.96
N VAL A 146 -2.40 -12.15 14.24
CA VAL A 146 -1.94 -13.29 13.45
C VAL A 146 -2.79 -13.46 12.20
N THR A 147 -4.12 -13.31 12.34
CA THR A 147 -5.08 -13.37 11.23
C THR A 147 -4.76 -12.32 10.15
N LYS A 148 -4.32 -11.11 10.56
CA LYS A 148 -3.93 -10.03 9.65
C LYS A 148 -2.79 -10.44 8.71
N VAL A 149 -1.80 -11.18 9.19
CA VAL A 149 -0.64 -11.63 8.41
C VAL A 149 -1.00 -12.81 7.52
N GLY A 150 -1.71 -13.80 8.05
CA GLY A 150 -2.03 -15.06 7.35
C GLY A 150 -3.08 -14.92 6.26
N THR A 151 -3.99 -13.93 6.38
CA THR A 151 -5.10 -13.73 5.42
C THR A 151 -4.89 -12.63 4.40
N ARG A 152 -3.73 -11.95 4.44
CA ARG A 152 -3.40 -10.94 3.45
C ARG A 152 -3.16 -11.58 2.09
N PRO A 153 -3.84 -11.14 1.03
CA PRO A 153 -3.64 -11.70 -0.30
C PRO A 153 -2.19 -11.50 -0.75
N ARG A 154 -1.52 -12.59 -1.10
CA ARG A 154 -0.22 -12.52 -1.77
C ARG A 154 -0.47 -12.13 -3.22
N ARG A 155 -0.05 -10.95 -3.63
CA ARG A 155 -0.01 -10.62 -5.05
C ARG A 155 0.94 -11.57 -5.74
N SER A 156 0.43 -12.33 -6.71
CA SER A 156 1.28 -13.00 -7.68
C SER A 156 2.12 -11.92 -8.38
N PRO A 157 3.43 -12.13 -8.59
CA PRO A 157 4.21 -11.24 -9.43
C PRO A 157 3.53 -11.18 -10.79
N ALA A 158 3.22 -9.97 -11.26
CA ALA A 158 2.70 -9.79 -12.60
C ALA A 158 3.69 -10.45 -13.56
N SER A 159 3.23 -11.44 -14.31
CA SER A 159 3.99 -11.99 -15.43
C SER A 159 4.28 -10.85 -16.39
N VAL A 160 5.56 -10.60 -16.64
CA VAL A 160 6.07 -9.67 -17.66
C VAL A 160 5.77 -10.24 -19.04
#